data_68fd4c80fee91c3977fdafbf7e088ca8
#
_entry.id   68fd4c80fee91c3977fdafbf7e088ca8
#
_cell.length_a   1.000
_cell.length_b   1.000
_cell.length_c   1.000
_cell.angle_alpha   90.00
_cell.angle_beta   90.00
_cell.angle_gamma   90.00
#
_symmetry.space_group_name_H-M   'P 1'
#
loop_
_entity.id
_entity.type
_entity.pdbx_description
1 polymer ?
#
loop_
_entity_poly.entity_id
_entity_poly.type
_entity_poly.pdbx_seq_one_letter_code
_entity_poly.pdbx_strand_id
1 'polypeptide(L)'
;YDPKHKVNVSLNSQGANERGIIEMYRRPVMDRTAFDVVVKPGQSIQDAIEKAPETPTNPFKILILKGNYNQKVIIDRPNIVLVGESRDSTVIVLAETAKTRTITQYHGKPVGNGVIVLQEGADDCVISGLTVYNNYGTTVENTTTHQMSIFGRATRTIVINCNVWADGNDALSLWAPAGNGMYYHADLYLRCPGVDFLCPRGWCYATRCRFYGDGRALIWHDGRGDKSKKLVITNSSFDAQSPTILGRWHHDSQF
;
A
#
# COMPACT_ATOMS: atom_id res chain seq x y z
N TYR A 1 -5.33 -8.46 -17.12
CA TYR A 1 -5.65 -9.25 -18.32
C TYR A 1 -5.78 -8.31 -19.53
N ASP A 2 -4.97 -8.49 -20.55
CA ASP A 2 -5.12 -7.79 -21.82
C ASP A 2 -5.81 -8.73 -22.83
N PRO A 3 -7.07 -8.48 -23.20
CA PRO A 3 -7.81 -9.36 -24.10
C PRO A 3 -7.21 -9.44 -25.52
N LYS A 4 -6.33 -8.50 -25.89
CA LYS A 4 -5.65 -8.53 -27.19
C LYS A 4 -4.53 -9.57 -27.26
N HIS A 5 -3.98 -9.98 -26.13
CA HIS A 5 -2.87 -10.91 -26.08
C HIS A 5 -3.28 -12.37 -25.83
N LYS A 6 -4.58 -12.67 -25.70
CA LYS A 6 -5.13 -14.02 -25.51
C LYS A 6 -4.28 -14.92 -24.63
N VAL A 7 -3.76 -14.37 -23.53
CA VAL A 7 -2.95 -15.15 -22.61
C VAL A 7 -3.87 -16.00 -21.76
N ASN A 8 -3.93 -17.27 -22.07
CA ASN A 8 -4.54 -18.24 -21.18
C ASN A 8 -3.65 -18.43 -19.96
N VAL A 9 -3.95 -17.73 -18.91
CA VAL A 9 -3.35 -17.99 -17.60
C VAL A 9 -4.03 -19.22 -17.02
N SER A 10 -3.59 -20.38 -17.39
CA SER A 10 -3.96 -21.58 -16.68
C SER A 10 -3.07 -21.74 -15.47
N LEU A 11 -3.66 -21.86 -14.30
CA LEU A 11 -2.95 -22.03 -13.03
C LEU A 11 -2.17 -23.36 -12.91
N ASN A 12 -2.23 -24.18 -13.94
CA ASN A 12 -1.63 -25.52 -13.91
C ASN A 12 -0.36 -25.67 -14.65
N SER A 13 0.32 -24.56 -14.87
CA SER A 13 1.19 -24.78 -15.89
C SER A 13 2.59 -24.81 -15.65
N GLN A 14 3.14 -25.59 -16.22
CA GLN A 14 4.52 -25.79 -16.57
C GLN A 14 4.84 -24.88 -17.77
N GLY A 15 5.66 -23.87 -17.61
CA GLY A 15 6.26 -23.08 -18.68
C GLY A 15 5.35 -22.12 -19.49
N ALA A 16 4.13 -22.47 -19.79
CA ALA A 16 3.20 -21.59 -20.49
C ALA A 16 2.77 -20.41 -19.62
N ASN A 17 2.80 -20.57 -18.30
CA ASN A 17 2.45 -19.52 -17.35
C ASN A 17 3.55 -18.49 -17.18
N GLU A 18 4.80 -18.89 -17.28
CA GLU A 18 5.90 -17.95 -17.22
C GLU A 18 5.85 -16.93 -18.37
N ARG A 19 5.48 -17.36 -19.57
CA ARG A 19 5.28 -16.45 -20.70
C ARG A 19 4.08 -15.53 -20.47
N GLY A 20 2.97 -16.07 -20.00
CA GLY A 20 1.78 -15.28 -19.71
C GLY A 20 2.03 -14.24 -18.63
N ILE A 21 2.73 -14.61 -17.56
CA ILE A 21 3.15 -13.68 -16.52
C ILE A 21 4.10 -12.62 -17.08
N ILE A 22 5.11 -13.01 -17.84
CA ILE A 22 6.07 -12.08 -18.44
C ILE A 22 5.38 -11.10 -19.39
N GLU A 23 4.42 -11.54 -20.18
CA GLU A 23 3.66 -10.67 -21.09
C GLU A 23 2.68 -9.76 -20.35
N MET A 24 2.06 -10.21 -19.26
CA MET A 24 1.27 -9.35 -18.39
C MET A 24 2.10 -8.20 -17.78
N TYR A 25 3.36 -8.46 -17.43
CA TYR A 25 4.27 -7.44 -16.91
C TYR A 25 4.92 -6.57 -17.98
N ARG A 26 4.91 -7.01 -19.24
CA ARG A 26 5.42 -6.27 -20.40
C ARG A 26 4.37 -5.39 -21.08
N ARG A 27 3.39 -4.88 -20.38
CA ARG A 27 2.39 -3.98 -20.99
C ARG A 27 3.09 -2.79 -21.66
N PRO A 28 3.12 -2.73 -22.99
CA PRO A 28 3.89 -1.69 -23.66
C PRO A 28 3.27 -0.30 -23.54
N VAL A 29 1.98 -0.20 -23.40
CA VAL A 29 1.27 1.09 -23.22
C VAL A 29 0.02 0.86 -22.39
N MET A 30 -0.09 1.62 -21.29
CA MET A 30 -1.31 1.63 -20.50
C MET A 30 -2.38 2.42 -21.24
N ASP A 31 -3.54 1.80 -21.49
CA ASP A 31 -4.67 2.49 -22.10
C ASP A 31 -5.20 3.55 -21.12
N ARG A 32 -4.87 4.80 -21.41
CA ARG A 32 -5.24 5.93 -20.54
C ARG A 32 -6.72 6.26 -20.61
N THR A 33 -7.44 5.78 -21.61
CA THR A 33 -8.88 5.99 -21.74
C THR A 33 -9.69 5.10 -20.81
N ALA A 34 -9.06 4.09 -20.20
CA ALA A 34 -9.66 3.22 -19.20
C ALA A 34 -9.72 3.85 -17.79
N PHE A 35 -9.25 5.09 -17.62
CA PHE A 35 -9.20 5.82 -16.36
C PHE A 35 -10.13 7.03 -16.39
N ASP A 36 -10.76 7.32 -15.25
CA ASP A 36 -11.63 8.47 -15.09
C ASP A 36 -10.83 9.77 -15.04
N VAL A 37 -9.62 9.71 -14.43
CA VAL A 37 -8.71 10.85 -14.32
C VAL A 37 -7.27 10.42 -14.56
N VAL A 38 -6.51 11.27 -15.24
CA VAL A 38 -5.05 11.13 -15.41
C VAL A 38 -4.35 12.29 -14.73
N VAL A 39 -3.48 11.99 -13.76
CA VAL A 39 -2.67 12.95 -13.02
C VAL A 39 -1.27 13.01 -13.61
N LYS A 40 -0.83 14.22 -13.99
CA LYS A 40 0.52 14.48 -14.53
C LYS A 40 1.43 15.04 -13.42
N PRO A 41 2.75 14.99 -13.57
CA PRO A 41 3.67 15.70 -12.68
C PRO A 41 3.28 17.17 -12.50
N GLY A 42 3.33 17.65 -11.27
CA GLY A 42 2.91 19.01 -10.89
C GLY A 42 1.40 19.16 -10.62
N GLN A 43 0.58 18.14 -10.89
CA GLN A 43 -0.84 18.16 -10.54
C GLN A 43 -1.10 17.52 -9.17
N SER A 44 -2.23 17.84 -8.57
CA SER A 44 -2.69 17.30 -7.30
C SER A 44 -3.37 15.95 -7.50
N ILE A 45 -2.89 14.93 -6.79
CA ILE A 45 -3.57 13.63 -6.68
C ILE A 45 -4.85 13.80 -5.86
N GLN A 46 -4.82 14.65 -4.84
CA GLN A 46 -5.99 14.92 -4.00
C GLN A 46 -7.15 15.51 -4.82
N ASP A 47 -6.88 16.48 -5.70
CA ASP A 47 -7.90 17.05 -6.59
C ASP A 47 -8.49 16.01 -7.56
N ALA A 48 -7.70 14.98 -7.91
CA ALA A 48 -8.21 13.88 -8.72
C ALA A 48 -9.16 12.98 -7.93
N ILE A 49 -8.85 12.71 -6.66
CA ILE A 49 -9.73 11.93 -5.77
C ILE A 49 -11.05 12.68 -5.53
N GLU A 50 -11.01 13.99 -5.38
CA GLU A 50 -12.18 14.83 -5.14
C GLU A 50 -13.15 14.88 -6.33
N LYS A 51 -12.71 14.50 -7.54
CA LYS A 51 -13.60 14.33 -8.70
C LYS A 51 -14.46 13.07 -8.63
N ALA A 52 -14.10 12.11 -7.81
CA ALA A 52 -14.94 10.94 -7.59
C ALA A 52 -16.23 11.36 -6.85
N PRO A 53 -17.36 10.73 -7.13
CA PRO A 53 -18.54 10.87 -6.27
C PRO A 53 -18.22 10.57 -4.80
N GLU A 54 -18.94 11.13 -3.85
CA GLU A 54 -18.75 10.83 -2.41
C GLU A 54 -18.94 9.35 -2.09
N THR A 55 -19.86 8.69 -2.80
CA THR A 55 -20.15 7.26 -2.69
C THR A 55 -20.17 6.61 -4.06
N PRO A 56 -19.00 6.37 -4.67
CA PRO A 56 -18.92 5.71 -5.97
C PRO A 56 -19.46 4.29 -5.87
N THR A 57 -20.38 3.93 -6.74
CA THR A 57 -20.91 2.55 -6.84
C THR A 57 -20.02 1.65 -7.69
N ASN A 58 -19.18 2.25 -8.53
CA ASN A 58 -18.18 1.57 -9.36
C ASN A 58 -16.79 2.10 -9.03
N PRO A 59 -15.74 1.34 -9.27
CA PRO A 59 -14.37 1.79 -9.06
C PRO A 59 -14.05 3.07 -9.86
N PHE A 60 -13.69 4.15 -9.16
CA PHE A 60 -13.21 5.38 -9.75
C PHE A 60 -11.69 5.28 -9.94
N LYS A 61 -11.25 5.26 -11.17
CA LYS A 61 -9.87 4.91 -11.56
C LYS A 61 -9.06 6.15 -11.86
N ILE A 62 -7.96 6.31 -11.14
CA ILE A 62 -7.03 7.44 -11.28
C ILE A 62 -5.68 6.90 -11.72
N LEU A 63 -5.22 7.29 -12.92
CA LEU A 63 -3.87 7.01 -13.39
C LEU A 63 -2.93 8.14 -12.98
N ILE A 64 -1.85 7.79 -12.30
CA ILE A 64 -0.79 8.72 -11.91
C ILE A 64 0.41 8.45 -12.82
N LEU A 65 0.78 9.42 -13.65
CA LEU A 65 1.89 9.28 -14.59
C LEU A 65 3.23 9.25 -13.86
N LYS A 66 4.28 8.81 -14.56
CA LYS A 66 5.66 8.85 -14.04
C LYS A 66 6.04 10.24 -13.58
N GLY A 67 6.62 10.33 -12.41
CA GLY A 67 7.03 11.58 -11.77
C GLY A 67 7.12 11.47 -10.26
N ASN A 68 7.65 12.54 -9.65
CA ASN A 68 7.71 12.68 -8.20
C ASN A 68 6.58 13.61 -7.73
N TYR A 69 5.80 13.13 -6.78
CA TYR A 69 4.66 13.81 -6.19
C TYR A 69 4.91 14.02 -4.70
N ASN A 70 5.38 15.20 -4.32
CA ASN A 70 5.57 15.56 -2.92
C ASN A 70 4.24 16.01 -2.32
N GLN A 71 3.39 15.05 -1.97
CA GLN A 71 2.01 15.28 -1.57
C GLN A 71 1.58 14.30 -0.49
N LYS A 72 0.74 14.76 0.43
CA LYS A 72 -0.10 13.90 1.24
C LYS A 72 -1.36 13.56 0.43
N VAL A 73 -1.71 12.28 0.40
CA VAL A 73 -2.89 11.78 -0.32
C VAL A 73 -3.86 11.20 0.71
N ILE A 74 -5.09 11.71 0.72
CA ILE A 74 -6.13 11.27 1.65
C ILE A 74 -7.28 10.67 0.84
N ILE A 75 -7.52 9.38 1.03
CA ILE A 75 -8.65 8.67 0.44
C ILE A 75 -9.74 8.64 1.52
N ASP A 76 -10.81 9.39 1.29
CA ASP A 76 -11.90 9.62 2.23
C ASP A 76 -13.23 8.96 1.82
N ARG A 77 -13.23 8.31 0.65
CA ARG A 77 -14.40 7.68 0.04
C ARG A 77 -14.07 6.30 -0.52
N PRO A 78 -15.06 5.39 -0.64
CA PRO A 78 -14.85 4.02 -1.09
C PRO A 78 -14.56 3.93 -2.61
N ASN A 79 -14.19 2.74 -3.06
CA ASN A 79 -14.03 2.39 -4.47
C ASN A 79 -13.01 3.25 -5.25
N ILE A 80 -12.00 3.82 -4.59
CA ILE A 80 -10.92 4.55 -5.27
C ILE A 80 -9.84 3.57 -5.72
N VAL A 81 -9.44 3.67 -6.98
CA VAL A 81 -8.38 2.87 -7.58
C VAL A 81 -7.25 3.81 -8.04
N LEU A 82 -6.15 3.85 -7.29
CA LEU A 82 -4.94 4.58 -7.67
C LEU A 82 -3.99 3.66 -8.42
N VAL A 83 -3.63 4.02 -9.64
CA VAL A 83 -2.70 3.25 -10.46
C VAL A 83 -1.54 4.13 -10.90
N GLY A 84 -0.34 3.76 -10.53
CA GLY A 84 0.88 4.38 -11.07
C GLY A 84 1.22 3.83 -12.46
N GLU A 85 1.68 4.69 -13.34
CA GLU A 85 2.14 4.29 -14.68
C GLU A 85 3.37 3.37 -14.60
N SER A 86 4.16 3.48 -13.54
CA SER A 86 5.35 2.67 -13.30
C SER A 86 5.65 2.58 -11.81
N ARG A 87 5.77 1.34 -11.31
CA ARG A 87 6.10 1.09 -9.91
C ARG A 87 7.30 1.89 -9.41
N ASP A 88 8.37 1.94 -10.20
CA ASP A 88 9.64 2.53 -9.77
C ASP A 88 9.79 4.02 -10.15
N SER A 89 8.92 4.53 -11.03
CA SER A 89 9.03 5.88 -11.58
C SER A 89 7.81 6.77 -11.28
N THR A 90 6.74 6.23 -10.71
CA THR A 90 5.64 7.00 -10.15
C THR A 90 5.80 7.00 -8.64
N VAL A 91 6.32 8.10 -8.08
CA VAL A 91 6.73 8.19 -6.68
C VAL A 91 5.89 9.23 -5.94
N ILE A 92 5.14 8.79 -4.95
CA ILE A 92 4.46 9.68 -3.99
C ILE A 92 5.33 9.70 -2.75
N VAL A 93 5.85 10.86 -2.40
CA VAL A 93 6.81 11.03 -1.31
C VAL A 93 6.40 12.17 -0.38
N LEU A 94 6.59 11.97 0.91
CA LEU A 94 6.40 13.01 1.92
C LEU A 94 7.22 12.69 3.17
N ALA A 95 7.82 13.70 3.76
CA ALA A 95 8.49 13.60 5.06
C ALA A 95 7.50 13.96 6.18
N GLU A 96 6.95 12.96 6.86
CA GLU A 96 5.94 13.19 7.89
C GLU A 96 6.03 12.22 9.07
N THR A 97 5.79 12.73 10.27
CA THR A 97 5.55 11.94 11.48
C THR A 97 4.27 12.42 12.18
N ALA A 98 3.85 11.75 13.24
CA ALA A 98 2.71 12.19 14.04
C ALA A 98 2.90 13.61 14.63
N LYS A 99 4.14 14.03 14.84
CA LYS A 99 4.47 15.36 15.40
C LYS A 99 4.53 16.47 14.35
N THR A 100 4.88 16.11 13.12
CA THR A 100 5.11 17.10 12.04
C THR A 100 3.98 17.18 11.04
N ARG A 101 2.98 16.31 11.12
CA ARG A 101 1.82 16.34 10.23
C ARG A 101 1.06 17.65 10.35
N THR A 102 0.75 18.25 9.22
CA THR A 102 0.03 19.52 9.13
C THR A 102 -1.49 19.31 8.99
N ILE A 103 -1.90 18.20 8.36
CA ILE A 103 -3.31 17.86 8.17
C ILE A 103 -3.72 16.84 9.21
N THR A 104 -4.49 17.26 10.19
CA THR A 104 -4.98 16.40 11.29
C THR A 104 -6.43 15.99 11.13
N GLN A 105 -7.19 16.72 10.32
CA GLN A 105 -8.58 16.43 9.96
C GLN A 105 -8.83 16.70 8.47
N TYR A 106 -9.67 15.91 7.86
CA TYR A 106 -10.14 16.09 6.49
C TYR A 106 -11.59 15.63 6.41
N HIS A 107 -12.47 16.49 5.88
CA HIS A 107 -13.93 16.29 5.85
C HIS A 107 -14.50 15.84 7.21
N GLY A 108 -14.06 16.49 8.30
CA GLY A 108 -14.53 16.21 9.66
C GLY A 108 -14.00 14.92 10.30
N LYS A 109 -13.19 14.14 9.58
CA LYS A 109 -12.62 12.89 10.10
C LYS A 109 -11.13 13.05 10.42
N PRO A 110 -10.62 12.35 11.46
CA PRO A 110 -9.21 12.36 11.77
C PRO A 110 -8.36 11.81 10.62
N VAL A 111 -7.21 12.45 10.38
CA VAL A 111 -6.19 12.00 9.42
C VAL A 111 -5.00 11.47 10.19
N GLY A 112 -4.59 10.25 9.90
CA GLY A 112 -3.38 9.63 10.44
C GLY A 112 -2.11 10.19 9.81
N ASN A 113 -0.96 9.80 10.36
CA ASN A 113 0.33 10.07 9.75
C ASN A 113 0.62 8.99 8.71
N GLY A 114 0.83 9.41 7.49
CA GLY A 114 1.13 8.55 6.34
C GLY A 114 1.17 9.39 5.07
N VAL A 115 1.94 8.96 4.11
CA VAL A 115 1.98 9.61 2.79
C VAL A 115 0.65 9.40 2.09
N ILE A 116 0.15 8.16 2.08
CA ILE A 116 -1.23 7.85 1.69
C ILE A 116 -2.01 7.44 2.94
N VAL A 117 -3.17 8.05 3.13
CA VAL A 117 -4.07 7.74 4.25
C VAL A 117 -5.44 7.34 3.73
N LEU A 118 -5.93 6.17 4.15
CA LEU A 118 -7.29 5.72 3.91
C LEU A 118 -8.12 5.97 5.16
N GLN A 119 -9.07 6.88 5.11
CA GLN A 119 -9.96 7.16 6.24
C GLN A 119 -10.95 6.03 6.47
N GLU A 120 -11.58 6.02 7.63
CA GLU A 120 -12.67 5.10 7.94
C GLU A 120 -13.84 5.31 6.95
N GLY A 121 -14.27 4.22 6.32
CA GLY A 121 -15.28 4.23 5.24
C GLY A 121 -14.71 4.36 3.83
N ALA A 122 -13.39 4.55 3.67
CA ALA A 122 -12.71 4.48 2.38
C ALA A 122 -12.45 3.01 1.96
N ASP A 123 -13.48 2.21 1.99
CA ASP A 123 -13.43 0.78 1.74
C ASP A 123 -13.32 0.44 0.25
N ASP A 124 -12.95 -0.79 -0.07
CA ASP A 124 -12.89 -1.29 -1.46
C ASP A 124 -11.87 -0.54 -2.35
N CYS A 125 -10.81 -0.01 -1.73
CA CYS A 125 -9.80 0.75 -2.43
C CYS A 125 -8.62 -0.10 -2.91
N VAL A 126 -8.06 0.29 -4.05
CA VAL A 126 -6.88 -0.36 -4.64
C VAL A 126 -5.76 0.66 -4.85
N ILE A 127 -4.55 0.31 -4.43
CA ILE A 127 -3.32 1.07 -4.70
C ILE A 127 -2.39 0.14 -5.48
N SER A 128 -1.96 0.55 -6.67
CA SER A 128 -1.20 -0.32 -7.57
C SER A 128 -0.15 0.42 -8.38
N GLY A 129 0.97 -0.26 -8.65
CA GLY A 129 1.94 0.14 -9.67
C GLY A 129 2.71 1.42 -9.37
N LEU A 130 2.96 1.76 -8.11
CA LEU A 130 3.65 2.99 -7.70
C LEU A 130 4.55 2.79 -6.48
N THR A 131 5.40 3.77 -6.22
CA THR A 131 6.19 3.87 -4.99
C THR A 131 5.54 4.86 -4.03
N VAL A 132 5.37 4.46 -2.78
CA VAL A 132 4.98 5.33 -1.66
C VAL A 132 6.14 5.39 -0.69
N TYR A 133 6.64 6.59 -0.42
CA TYR A 133 7.83 6.75 0.41
C TYR A 133 7.68 7.83 1.47
N ASN A 134 7.80 7.46 2.73
CA ASN A 134 7.99 8.42 3.81
C ASN A 134 9.49 8.56 4.10
N ASN A 135 10.07 9.66 3.65
CA ASN A 135 11.49 9.91 3.71
C ASN A 135 11.94 10.82 4.87
N TYR A 136 11.15 10.89 5.93
CA TYR A 136 11.42 11.77 7.07
C TYR A 136 12.79 11.48 7.72
N GLY A 137 13.13 10.20 7.88
CA GLY A 137 14.37 9.79 8.52
C GLY A 137 15.63 10.22 7.79
N THR A 138 15.59 10.32 6.47
CA THR A 138 16.74 10.74 5.65
C THR A 138 16.75 12.24 5.34
N THR A 139 15.60 12.91 5.36
CA THR A 139 15.52 14.31 4.91
C THR A 139 15.32 15.33 6.03
N VAL A 140 14.80 14.91 7.18
CA VAL A 140 14.48 15.82 8.28
C VAL A 140 15.25 15.47 9.54
N GLU A 141 15.10 14.26 10.06
CA GLU A 141 15.70 13.83 11.32
C GLU A 141 15.97 12.33 11.29
N ASN A 142 17.21 11.93 11.55
CA ASN A 142 17.57 10.51 11.63
C ASN A 142 16.95 9.86 12.87
N THR A 143 15.76 9.33 12.71
CA THR A 143 14.96 8.71 13.76
C THR A 143 14.13 7.55 13.20
N THR A 144 13.84 6.56 14.04
CA THR A 144 12.99 5.41 13.70
C THR A 144 11.58 5.53 14.28
N THR A 145 11.08 6.73 14.49
CA THR A 145 9.68 6.93 14.91
C THR A 145 8.70 6.43 13.84
N HIS A 146 7.42 6.39 14.15
CA HIS A 146 6.38 6.00 13.20
C HIS A 146 6.36 6.93 11.98
N GLN A 147 6.79 6.42 10.84
CA GLN A 147 6.90 7.12 9.55
C GLN A 147 6.17 6.32 8.48
N MET A 148 4.88 6.15 8.66
CA MET A 148 4.06 5.30 7.80
C MET A 148 4.06 5.84 6.37
N SER A 149 4.24 4.96 5.40
CA SER A 149 4.03 5.30 4.00
C SER A 149 2.55 5.17 3.64
N ILE A 150 1.94 4.06 4.02
CA ILE A 150 0.49 3.87 3.88
C ILE A 150 -0.10 3.61 5.26
N PHE A 151 -1.05 4.44 5.65
CA PHE A 151 -1.82 4.25 6.87
C PHE A 151 -3.32 4.20 6.53
N GLY A 152 -4.11 3.39 7.23
CA GLY A 152 -5.54 3.40 6.98
C GLY A 152 -6.41 2.80 8.07
N ARG A 153 -7.69 3.20 8.03
CA ARG A 153 -8.77 2.67 8.85
C ARG A 153 -9.85 1.98 8.02
N ALA A 154 -9.65 1.92 6.71
CA ALA A 154 -10.53 1.27 5.76
C ALA A 154 -10.40 -0.26 5.80
N THR A 155 -11.35 -0.95 5.23
CA THR A 155 -11.33 -2.40 5.02
C THR A 155 -11.44 -2.76 3.53
N ARG A 156 -11.25 -4.02 3.17
CA ARG A 156 -11.21 -4.51 1.78
C ARG A 156 -10.27 -3.68 0.91
N THR A 157 -9.08 -3.42 1.48
CA THR A 157 -8.03 -2.65 0.83
C THR A 157 -7.03 -3.57 0.15
N ILE A 158 -6.71 -3.27 -1.10
CA ILE A 158 -5.74 -4.00 -1.92
C ILE A 158 -4.55 -3.09 -2.20
N VAL A 159 -3.34 -3.58 -1.90
CA VAL A 159 -2.08 -2.93 -2.30
C VAL A 159 -1.25 -3.93 -3.08
N ILE A 160 -1.00 -3.65 -4.35
CA ILE A 160 -0.33 -4.59 -5.25
C ILE A 160 0.71 -3.91 -6.13
N ASN A 161 1.79 -4.64 -6.45
CA ASN A 161 2.86 -4.16 -7.33
C ASN A 161 3.38 -2.77 -6.92
N CYS A 162 3.64 -2.57 -5.63
CA CYS A 162 4.10 -1.29 -5.07
C CYS A 162 5.43 -1.43 -4.34
N ASN A 163 6.21 -0.35 -4.36
CA ASN A 163 7.24 -0.13 -3.36
C ASN A 163 6.62 0.66 -2.21
N VAL A 164 6.71 0.13 -0.99
CA VAL A 164 6.23 0.79 0.22
C VAL A 164 7.42 0.97 1.15
N TRP A 165 7.98 2.18 1.13
CA TRP A 165 9.23 2.50 1.80
C TRP A 165 9.03 3.52 2.91
N ALA A 166 9.61 3.26 4.06
CA ALA A 166 9.65 4.17 5.18
C ALA A 166 11.06 4.27 5.73
N ASP A 167 11.45 5.42 6.23
CA ASP A 167 12.72 5.60 6.93
C ASP A 167 12.59 5.37 8.44
N GLY A 168 11.42 5.04 8.92
CA GLY A 168 11.12 4.72 10.31
C GLY A 168 10.27 3.46 10.44
N ASN A 169 9.42 3.39 11.46
CA ASN A 169 8.56 2.24 11.73
C ASN A 169 7.27 2.25 10.88
N ASP A 170 6.62 1.08 10.76
CA ASP A 170 5.22 0.90 10.34
C ASP A 170 4.95 1.27 8.88
N ALA A 171 5.76 0.80 7.93
CA ALA A 171 5.66 1.21 6.54
C ALA A 171 4.24 1.05 5.93
N LEU A 172 3.56 -0.07 6.17
CA LEU A 172 2.19 -0.33 5.74
C LEU A 172 1.32 -0.74 6.93
N SER A 173 0.49 0.17 7.40
CA SER A 173 -0.32 0.00 8.61
C SER A 173 -1.81 0.19 8.32
N LEU A 174 -2.58 -0.89 8.30
CA LEU A 174 -4.01 -0.86 8.04
C LEU A 174 -4.79 -1.34 9.29
N TRP A 175 -5.41 -0.40 9.97
CA TRP A 175 -6.00 -0.57 11.29
C TRP A 175 -7.50 -0.28 11.29
N ALA A 176 -8.28 -1.10 10.60
CA ALA A 176 -9.74 -0.96 10.62
C ALA A 176 -10.29 -1.03 12.06
N PRO A 177 -11.31 -0.24 12.38
CA PRO A 177 -11.95 -0.27 13.68
C PRO A 177 -12.40 -1.68 14.08
N ALA A 178 -12.36 -1.99 15.37
CA ALA A 178 -12.69 -3.30 15.91
C ALA A 178 -11.93 -4.48 15.30
N GLY A 179 -10.86 -4.23 14.52
CA GLY A 179 -10.07 -5.27 13.88
C GLY A 179 -10.82 -6.01 12.75
N ASN A 180 -11.79 -5.39 12.12
CA ASN A 180 -12.57 -6.00 11.02
C ASN A 180 -11.96 -5.73 9.65
N GLY A 181 -10.66 -5.42 9.60
CA GLY A 181 -9.94 -5.25 8.36
C GLY A 181 -9.83 -6.53 7.55
N MET A 182 -9.94 -6.41 6.24
CA MET A 182 -9.66 -7.45 5.27
C MET A 182 -8.71 -6.87 4.23
N TYR A 183 -7.53 -7.47 4.11
CA TYR A 183 -6.47 -6.91 3.29
C TYR A 183 -5.87 -7.96 2.37
N TYR A 184 -5.60 -7.55 1.14
CA TYR A 184 -4.86 -8.34 0.18
C TYR A 184 -3.65 -7.55 -0.33
N HIS A 185 -2.48 -8.17 -0.22
CA HIS A 185 -1.22 -7.57 -0.68
C HIS A 185 -0.48 -8.55 -1.57
N ALA A 186 0.02 -8.07 -2.70
CA ALA A 186 0.82 -8.89 -3.59
C ALA A 186 1.93 -8.08 -4.29
N ASP A 187 3.06 -8.73 -4.55
CA ASP A 187 4.16 -8.14 -5.32
C ASP A 187 4.67 -6.83 -4.70
N LEU A 188 4.70 -6.74 -3.37
CA LEU A 188 5.20 -5.57 -2.66
C LEU A 188 6.70 -5.68 -2.39
N TYR A 189 7.39 -4.56 -2.47
CA TYR A 189 8.69 -4.36 -1.85
C TYR A 189 8.56 -3.41 -0.66
N LEU A 190 8.54 -3.98 0.54
CA LEU A 190 8.48 -3.22 1.80
C LEU A 190 9.91 -3.00 2.30
N ARG A 191 10.25 -1.73 2.55
CA ARG A 191 11.55 -1.34 3.09
C ARG A 191 11.37 -0.44 4.29
N CYS A 192 12.02 -0.79 5.40
CA CYS A 192 11.93 -0.06 6.65
C CYS A 192 13.14 -0.40 7.52
N PRO A 193 13.86 0.57 8.09
CA PRO A 193 14.95 0.31 9.03
C PRO A 193 14.47 0.05 10.45
N GLY A 194 13.21 0.32 10.74
CA GLY A 194 12.61 0.17 12.06
C GLY A 194 11.92 -1.18 12.27
N VAL A 195 10.75 -1.17 12.87
CA VAL A 195 9.93 -2.35 13.12
C VAL A 195 8.63 -2.29 12.33
N ASP A 196 7.95 -3.46 12.21
CA ASP A 196 6.56 -3.54 11.79
C ASP A 196 6.34 -3.03 10.34
N PHE A 197 7.03 -3.62 9.37
CA PHE A 197 6.91 -3.25 7.96
C PHE A 197 5.50 -3.45 7.42
N LEU A 198 4.82 -4.48 7.94
CA LEU A 198 3.42 -4.80 7.64
C LEU A 198 2.65 -4.96 8.95
N CYS A 199 1.66 -4.11 9.15
CA CYS A 199 0.89 -4.02 10.39
C CYS A 199 -0.61 -4.10 10.12
N PRO A 200 -1.18 -5.25 9.79
CA PRO A 200 -2.61 -5.38 9.60
C PRO A 200 -3.35 -5.60 10.93
N ARG A 201 -4.51 -4.98 11.05
CA ARG A 201 -5.47 -5.27 12.09
C ARG A 201 -6.71 -5.94 11.50
N GLY A 202 -6.83 -7.27 11.67
CA GLY A 202 -7.87 -8.10 11.07
C GLY A 202 -7.30 -9.24 10.22
N TRP A 203 -7.98 -9.60 9.14
CA TRP A 203 -7.51 -10.61 8.17
C TRP A 203 -6.59 -9.98 7.14
N CYS A 204 -5.47 -10.62 6.88
CA CYS A 204 -4.56 -10.17 5.83
C CYS A 204 -3.95 -11.37 5.10
N TYR A 205 -3.97 -11.32 3.78
CA TYR A 205 -3.22 -12.24 2.94
C TYR A 205 -2.19 -11.46 2.13
N ALA A 206 -0.91 -11.81 2.30
CA ALA A 206 0.20 -11.22 1.57
C ALA A 206 0.95 -12.30 0.78
N THR A 207 1.30 -12.03 -0.47
CA THR A 207 1.99 -13.00 -1.31
C THR A 207 2.97 -12.33 -2.27
N ARG A 208 4.07 -13.03 -2.56
CA ARG A 208 5.14 -12.54 -3.44
C ARG A 208 5.67 -11.16 -3.02
N CYS A 209 5.79 -10.97 -1.71
CA CYS A 209 6.31 -9.73 -1.13
C CYS A 209 7.79 -9.92 -0.74
N ARG A 210 8.55 -8.84 -0.85
CA ARG A 210 9.90 -8.75 -0.32
C ARG A 210 9.92 -7.78 0.85
N PHE A 211 10.40 -8.25 2.00
CA PHE A 211 10.61 -7.46 3.21
C PHE A 211 12.12 -7.24 3.37
N TYR A 212 12.55 -5.98 3.37
CA TYR A 212 13.97 -5.63 3.46
C TYR A 212 14.22 -4.56 4.51
N GLY A 213 15.13 -4.82 5.43
CA GLY A 213 15.58 -3.83 6.41
C GLY A 213 16.22 -4.45 7.64
N ASP A 214 16.61 -3.60 8.58
CA ASP A 214 17.35 -3.95 9.78
C ASP A 214 16.51 -3.93 11.06
N GLY A 215 15.21 -3.86 10.94
CA GLY A 215 14.28 -3.78 12.05
C GLY A 215 14.33 -5.01 12.96
N ARG A 216 14.05 -4.80 14.25
CA ARG A 216 14.01 -5.90 15.24
C ARG A 216 12.90 -6.91 14.96
N ALA A 217 11.79 -6.48 14.33
CA ALA A 217 10.69 -7.33 13.93
C ALA A 217 10.06 -6.79 12.64
N LEU A 218 9.74 -7.69 11.71
CA LEU A 218 9.28 -7.28 10.38
C LEU A 218 7.75 -7.13 10.31
N ILE A 219 7.03 -7.83 11.16
CA ILE A 219 5.57 -7.94 11.11
C ILE A 219 4.97 -7.70 12.48
N TRP A 220 3.86 -6.99 12.48
CA TRP A 220 2.95 -6.91 13.62
C TRP A 220 1.53 -7.22 13.16
N HIS A 221 0.82 -8.07 13.87
CA HIS A 221 -0.55 -8.43 13.59
C HIS A 221 -1.42 -8.25 14.83
N ASP A 222 -2.61 -7.68 14.67
CA ASP A 222 -3.58 -7.51 15.73
C ASP A 222 -4.93 -8.13 15.34
N GLY A 223 -5.27 -9.23 15.96
CA GLY A 223 -6.56 -9.92 15.81
C GLY A 223 -7.67 -9.34 16.69
N ARG A 224 -7.36 -8.41 17.59
CA ARG A 224 -8.32 -7.82 18.54
C ARG A 224 -9.06 -8.87 19.37
N GLY A 225 -8.34 -9.90 19.82
CA GLY A 225 -8.87 -11.01 20.62
C GLY A 225 -9.60 -12.10 19.81
N ASP A 226 -9.85 -11.88 18.53
CA ASP A 226 -10.51 -12.86 17.67
C ASP A 226 -9.48 -13.75 16.96
N LYS A 227 -9.39 -15.01 17.42
CA LYS A 227 -8.45 -16.01 16.89
C LYS A 227 -8.75 -16.45 15.45
N SER A 228 -9.91 -16.13 14.89
CA SER A 228 -10.22 -16.42 13.49
C SER A 228 -9.48 -15.46 12.54
N LYS A 229 -9.13 -14.26 13.00
CA LYS A 229 -8.43 -13.25 12.22
C LYS A 229 -6.97 -13.64 12.04
N LYS A 230 -6.57 -13.88 10.80
CA LYS A 230 -5.25 -14.41 10.44
C LYS A 230 -4.47 -13.46 9.55
N LEU A 231 -3.17 -13.43 9.75
CA LEU A 231 -2.22 -12.97 8.77
C LEU A 231 -1.56 -14.18 8.11
N VAL A 232 -1.69 -14.31 6.81
CA VAL A 232 -1.07 -15.36 6.01
C VAL A 232 -0.11 -14.73 5.01
N ILE A 233 1.14 -15.18 5.02
CA ILE A 233 2.17 -14.72 4.08
C ILE A 233 2.70 -15.92 3.32
N THR A 234 2.70 -15.84 1.99
CA THR A 234 3.17 -16.92 1.12
C THR A 234 4.13 -16.41 0.06
N ASN A 235 5.00 -17.28 -0.45
CA ASN A 235 5.89 -17.01 -1.58
C ASN A 235 6.70 -15.69 -1.43
N SER A 236 7.08 -15.34 -0.21
CA SER A 236 7.70 -14.06 0.12
C SER A 236 9.11 -14.24 0.66
N SER A 237 9.96 -13.22 0.51
CA SER A 237 11.30 -13.19 1.05
C SER A 237 11.45 -12.16 2.17
N PHE A 238 12.32 -12.48 3.13
CA PHE A 238 12.64 -11.66 4.28
C PHE A 238 14.16 -11.48 4.32
N ASP A 239 14.61 -10.29 3.98
CA ASP A 239 16.02 -9.94 3.88
C ASP A 239 16.36 -8.96 5.01
N ALA A 240 16.98 -9.43 6.07
CA ALA A 240 17.51 -8.61 7.15
C ALA A 240 19.04 -8.56 7.08
N GLN A 241 19.64 -7.39 7.30
CA GLN A 241 21.09 -7.23 7.35
C GLN A 241 21.67 -7.56 8.73
N SER A 242 20.82 -7.59 9.75
CA SER A 242 21.14 -7.96 11.12
C SER A 242 20.18 -9.04 11.63
N PRO A 243 20.53 -9.74 12.73
CA PRO A 243 19.59 -10.68 13.36
C PRO A 243 18.26 -10.02 13.70
N THR A 244 17.18 -10.54 13.15
CA THR A 244 15.81 -10.02 13.34
C THR A 244 14.84 -11.16 13.59
N ILE A 245 13.69 -10.84 14.17
CA ILE A 245 12.59 -11.78 14.33
C ILE A 245 11.52 -11.52 13.25
N LEU A 246 10.88 -12.56 12.77
CA LEU A 246 9.87 -12.46 11.72
C LEU A 246 8.69 -11.60 12.18
N GLY A 247 8.16 -11.88 13.35
CA GLY A 247 7.02 -11.16 13.90
C GLY A 247 7.22 -10.77 15.36
N ARG A 248 6.77 -9.59 15.72
CA ARG A 248 6.75 -9.14 17.10
C ARG A 248 5.62 -9.83 17.86
N TRP A 249 5.95 -10.39 19.03
CA TRP A 249 4.91 -10.96 19.85
C TRP A 249 3.85 -9.92 20.24
N HIS A 250 2.62 -10.30 20.05
CA HIS A 250 1.44 -9.56 20.48
C HIS A 250 0.38 -10.58 20.85
N HIS A 251 -0.31 -10.43 21.98
CA HIS A 251 -1.24 -11.46 22.50
C HIS A 251 -2.41 -11.75 21.54
N ASP A 252 -2.73 -10.84 20.65
CA ASP A 252 -3.78 -10.98 19.63
C ASP A 252 -3.23 -11.41 18.26
N SER A 253 -1.93 -11.69 18.16
CA SER A 253 -1.32 -12.09 16.88
C SER A 253 -1.72 -13.49 16.48
N GLN A 254 -2.01 -13.68 15.20
CA GLN A 254 -2.33 -14.95 14.57
C GLN A 254 -1.67 -15.01 13.18
N PHE A 255 -0.53 -15.69 13.10
CA PHE A 255 0.19 -15.92 11.84
C PHE A 255 0.03 -17.38 11.39
#